data_0d0f94432110e95a591e0b05f20075f6
#
_entry.id   0d0f94432110e95a591e0b05f20075f6
#
_cell.length_a   1.000
_cell.length_b   1.000
_cell.length_c   1.000
_cell.angle_alpha   90.00
_cell.angle_beta   90.00
_cell.angle_gamma   90.00
#
_symmetry.space_group_name_H-M   'P 1'
#
loop_
_entity.id
_entity.type
_entity.pdbx_description
1 polymer ?
#
loop_
_entity_poly.entity_id
_entity_poly.type
_entity_poly.pdbx_seq_one_letter_code
_entity_poly.pdbx_strand_id
1 'polypeptide(L)'
;MYAKIINEETKQCEVGTGTDSAFYQSIGMSEMEVEQAYDGSWYLKGYAPEKPTEQKEAEVRAIRNQFLEQTDKVMLVDYPITDDERELYRQYREYLRTYPECQDWYKANPKTYDEWKSLQTTNNNDVSLE
;
A
#
# COMPACT_ATOMS: atom_id res chain seq x y z
N MET A 1 23.39 -14.22 6.09
CA MET A 1 22.51 -15.26 5.50
C MET A 1 23.27 -15.92 4.37
N TYR A 2 23.24 -17.24 4.29
CA TYR A 2 23.87 -17.96 3.19
C TYR A 2 23.05 -17.83 1.92
N ALA A 3 23.69 -17.43 0.84
CA ALA A 3 23.04 -17.19 -0.45
C ALA A 3 24.02 -17.38 -1.59
N LYS A 4 23.48 -17.51 -2.79
CA LYS A 4 24.27 -17.48 -4.04
C LYS A 4 23.50 -16.68 -5.08
N ILE A 5 24.24 -15.98 -5.93
CA ILE A 5 23.65 -15.22 -7.03
C ILE A 5 23.25 -16.20 -8.13
N ILE A 6 21.97 -16.20 -8.52
CA ILE A 6 21.46 -17.05 -9.59
C ILE A 6 21.22 -16.29 -10.88
N ASN A 7 21.26 -14.95 -10.84
CA ASN A 7 21.15 -14.10 -12.02
C ASN A 7 22.10 -12.90 -11.86
N GLU A 8 23.17 -12.87 -12.63
CA GLU A 8 24.19 -11.82 -12.53
C GLU A 8 23.69 -10.46 -13.00
N GLU A 9 22.69 -10.43 -13.88
CA GLU A 9 22.15 -9.15 -14.37
C GLU A 9 21.28 -8.47 -13.32
N THR A 10 20.41 -9.23 -12.64
CA THR A 10 19.48 -8.69 -11.65
C THR A 10 20.00 -8.80 -10.23
N LYS A 11 21.07 -9.59 -9.99
CA LYS A 11 21.59 -9.93 -8.68
C LYS A 11 20.58 -10.69 -7.81
N GLN A 12 19.67 -11.40 -8.47
CA GLN A 12 18.75 -12.31 -7.78
C GLN A 12 19.52 -13.45 -7.13
N CYS A 13 19.11 -13.81 -5.91
CA CYS A 13 19.79 -14.80 -5.10
C CYS A 13 18.89 -15.96 -4.72
N GLU A 14 19.49 -17.12 -4.51
CA GLU A 14 18.89 -18.23 -3.80
C GLU A 14 19.43 -18.22 -2.38
N VAL A 15 18.57 -18.34 -1.37
CA VAL A 15 18.97 -18.25 0.04
C VAL A 15 18.76 -19.57 0.75
N GLY A 16 19.65 -19.83 1.73
CA GLY A 16 19.50 -20.96 2.64
C GLY A 16 18.80 -20.53 3.91
N THR A 17 17.73 -21.22 4.26
CA THR A 17 16.90 -20.89 5.42
C THR A 17 17.20 -21.71 6.67
N GLY A 18 18.09 -22.72 6.53
CA GLY A 18 18.49 -23.57 7.66
C GLY A 18 19.76 -23.08 8.34
N THR A 19 20.29 -23.90 9.24
CA THR A 19 21.47 -23.57 10.05
C THR A 19 22.74 -24.35 9.66
N ASP A 20 22.66 -25.23 8.66
CA ASP A 20 23.80 -26.06 8.25
C ASP A 20 24.70 -25.32 7.27
N SER A 21 25.64 -24.55 7.81
CA SER A 21 26.57 -23.74 7.01
C SER A 21 27.47 -24.59 6.13
N ALA A 22 27.87 -25.76 6.58
CA ALA A 22 28.74 -26.68 5.79
C ALA A 22 27.99 -27.16 4.54
N PHE A 23 26.71 -27.49 4.68
CA PHE A 23 25.89 -27.90 3.54
C PHE A 23 25.76 -26.77 2.53
N TYR A 24 25.43 -25.55 2.98
CA TYR A 24 25.27 -24.42 2.08
C TYR A 24 26.56 -24.08 1.35
N GLN A 25 27.69 -24.13 2.04
CA GLN A 25 29.00 -23.92 1.42
C GLN A 25 29.28 -24.99 0.34
N SER A 26 28.86 -26.23 0.58
CA SER A 26 29.09 -27.32 -0.36
C SER A 26 28.34 -27.17 -1.67
N ILE A 27 27.22 -26.42 -1.67
CA ILE A 27 26.43 -26.17 -2.87
C ILE A 27 26.68 -24.78 -3.48
N GLY A 28 27.74 -24.12 -3.03
CA GLY A 28 28.18 -22.85 -3.63
C GLY A 28 27.61 -21.60 -3.00
N MET A 29 26.94 -21.72 -1.87
CA MET A 29 26.47 -20.55 -1.13
C MET A 29 27.57 -19.98 -0.25
N SER A 30 27.55 -18.67 -0.06
CA SER A 30 28.43 -17.98 0.86
C SER A 30 27.59 -16.99 1.69
N GLU A 31 28.17 -16.54 2.80
CA GLU A 31 27.47 -15.55 3.62
C GLU A 31 27.42 -14.22 2.89
N MET A 32 26.20 -13.67 2.71
CA MET A 32 25.95 -12.44 1.96
C MET A 32 24.88 -11.64 2.66
N GLU A 33 24.94 -10.32 2.47
CA GLU A 33 23.83 -9.46 2.82
C GLU A 33 22.82 -9.47 1.67
N VAL A 34 21.60 -9.88 1.96
CA VAL A 34 20.52 -9.99 0.98
C VAL A 34 19.28 -9.31 1.52
N GLU A 35 18.38 -8.95 0.60
CA GLU A 35 17.08 -8.38 0.95
C GLU A 35 15.98 -9.02 0.12
N GLN A 36 14.78 -9.05 0.67
CA GLN A 36 13.62 -9.62 0.00
C GLN A 36 12.88 -8.54 -0.77
N ALA A 37 12.57 -8.80 -2.04
CA ALA A 37 11.78 -7.89 -2.87
C ALA A 37 10.28 -8.05 -2.57
N TYR A 38 9.49 -7.17 -3.15
CA TYR A 38 8.03 -7.14 -2.96
C TYR A 38 7.34 -8.44 -3.39
N ASP A 39 7.93 -9.18 -4.33
CA ASP A 39 7.35 -10.43 -4.86
C ASP A 39 7.82 -11.66 -4.09
N GLY A 40 8.61 -11.49 -3.03
CA GLY A 40 9.16 -12.59 -2.25
C GLY A 40 10.51 -13.10 -2.73
N SER A 41 10.99 -12.65 -3.87
CA SER A 41 12.31 -13.03 -4.41
C SER A 41 13.42 -12.36 -3.60
N TRP A 42 14.57 -13.02 -3.51
CA TRP A 42 15.73 -12.50 -2.79
C TRP A 42 16.76 -11.93 -3.76
N TYR A 43 17.38 -10.83 -3.35
CA TYR A 43 18.39 -10.12 -4.13
C TYR A 43 19.53 -9.71 -3.23
N LEU A 44 20.70 -9.50 -3.83
CA LEU A 44 21.83 -8.89 -3.12
C LEU A 44 21.37 -7.53 -2.61
N LYS A 45 21.79 -7.18 -1.38
CA LYS A 45 21.38 -5.92 -0.74
C LYS A 45 21.64 -4.72 -1.65
N GLY A 46 20.64 -3.90 -1.84
CA GLY A 46 20.69 -2.75 -2.74
C GLY A 46 20.23 -3.02 -4.16
N TYR A 47 19.90 -4.26 -4.49
CA TYR A 47 19.50 -4.66 -5.85
C TYR A 47 18.05 -5.12 -5.95
N ALA A 48 17.33 -5.27 -4.83
CA ALA A 48 15.93 -5.66 -4.87
C ALA A 48 15.10 -4.60 -5.61
N PRO A 49 14.33 -5.00 -6.63
CA PRO A 49 13.51 -4.04 -7.36
C PRO A 49 12.36 -3.53 -6.50
N GLU A 50 11.98 -2.28 -6.72
CA GLU A 50 10.78 -1.72 -6.11
C GLU A 50 9.55 -2.19 -6.88
N LYS A 51 8.41 -2.25 -6.19
CA LYS A 51 7.14 -2.59 -6.82
C LYS A 51 6.85 -1.58 -7.94
N PRO A 52 6.48 -2.04 -9.15
CA PRO A 52 6.18 -1.14 -10.25
C PRO A 52 5.08 -0.14 -9.89
N THR A 53 5.21 1.10 -10.34
CA THR A 53 4.23 2.15 -10.09
C THR A 53 2.83 1.75 -10.56
N GLU A 54 2.73 1.12 -11.74
CA GLU A 54 1.44 0.65 -12.27
C GLU A 54 0.74 -0.32 -11.33
N GLN A 55 1.51 -1.21 -10.69
CA GLN A 55 0.94 -2.16 -9.73
C GLN A 55 0.48 -1.45 -8.46
N LYS A 56 1.27 -0.49 -7.95
CA LYS A 56 0.89 0.34 -6.79
C LYS A 56 -0.40 1.11 -7.08
N GLU A 57 -0.50 1.70 -8.26
CA GLU A 57 -1.69 2.42 -8.69
C GLU A 57 -2.91 1.52 -8.73
N ALA A 58 -2.77 0.32 -9.31
CA ALA A 58 -3.87 -0.64 -9.40
C ALA A 58 -4.37 -1.07 -8.03
N GLU A 59 -3.45 -1.32 -7.10
CA GLU A 59 -3.80 -1.71 -5.73
C GLU A 59 -4.55 -0.60 -4.99
N VAL A 60 -4.08 0.63 -5.11
CA VAL A 60 -4.72 1.78 -4.44
C VAL A 60 -6.09 2.06 -5.06
N ARG A 61 -6.23 1.95 -6.38
CA ARG A 61 -7.54 2.07 -7.04
C ARG A 61 -8.51 1.00 -6.58
N ALA A 62 -8.04 -0.22 -6.40
CA ALA A 62 -8.89 -1.32 -5.92
C ALA A 62 -9.44 -1.02 -4.52
N ILE A 63 -8.59 -0.51 -3.62
CA ILE A 63 -9.01 -0.11 -2.28
C ILE A 63 -10.01 1.04 -2.34
N ARG A 64 -9.73 2.07 -3.15
CA ARG A 64 -10.64 3.18 -3.37
C ARG A 64 -12.01 2.70 -3.86
N ASN A 65 -12.03 1.82 -4.85
CA ASN A 65 -13.26 1.27 -5.39
C ASN A 65 -14.03 0.48 -4.36
N GLN A 66 -13.32 -0.25 -3.49
CA GLN A 66 -13.94 -0.97 -2.38
C GLN A 66 -14.63 -0.01 -1.41
N PHE A 67 -14.00 1.11 -1.08
CA PHE A 67 -14.58 2.13 -0.21
C PHE A 67 -15.80 2.80 -0.85
N LEU A 68 -15.75 3.07 -2.15
CA LEU A 68 -16.90 3.60 -2.89
C LEU A 68 -18.06 2.61 -2.85
N GLU A 69 -17.80 1.33 -3.07
CA GLU A 69 -18.81 0.29 -3.01
C GLU A 69 -19.43 0.18 -1.62
N GLN A 70 -18.62 0.24 -0.57
CA GLN A 70 -19.10 0.19 0.82
C GLN A 70 -20.04 1.35 1.16
N THR A 71 -19.86 2.50 0.52
CA THR A 71 -20.66 3.70 0.79
C THR A 71 -21.81 3.92 -0.19
N ASP A 72 -21.95 3.09 -1.23
CA ASP A 72 -23.03 3.22 -2.22
C ASP A 72 -24.41 3.17 -1.55
N LYS A 73 -24.61 2.25 -0.62
CA LYS A 73 -25.90 2.08 0.08
C LYS A 73 -26.30 3.33 0.87
N VAL A 74 -25.33 4.08 1.37
CA VAL A 74 -25.56 5.28 2.17
C VAL A 74 -26.22 6.38 1.34
N MET A 75 -26.03 6.36 0.03
CA MET A 75 -26.56 7.37 -0.89
C MET A 75 -27.99 7.08 -1.33
N LEU A 76 -28.57 5.95 -0.88
CA LEU A 76 -29.96 5.63 -1.16
C LEU A 76 -30.88 6.56 -0.37
N VAL A 77 -31.98 6.97 -1.01
CA VAL A 77 -32.90 7.97 -0.44
C VAL A 77 -33.48 7.52 0.90
N ASP A 78 -33.74 6.24 1.03
CA ASP A 78 -34.37 5.66 2.23
C ASP A 78 -33.37 5.10 3.25
N TYR A 79 -32.08 5.31 3.05
CA TYR A 79 -31.07 4.89 4.03
C TYR A 79 -31.20 5.75 5.30
N PRO A 80 -31.23 5.13 6.50
CA PRO A 80 -31.59 5.81 7.75
C PRO A 80 -30.43 6.62 8.34
N ILE A 81 -30.11 7.74 7.73
CA ILE A 81 -29.11 8.70 8.23
C ILE A 81 -29.67 10.12 8.14
N THR A 82 -29.05 11.04 8.87
CA THR A 82 -29.41 12.47 8.79
C THR A 82 -28.94 13.07 7.47
N ASP A 83 -29.53 14.20 7.10
CA ASP A 83 -29.10 14.94 5.90
C ASP A 83 -27.65 15.41 6.02
N ASP A 84 -27.24 15.81 7.21
CA ASP A 84 -25.87 16.25 7.48
C ASP A 84 -24.87 15.10 7.28
N GLU A 85 -25.20 13.90 7.75
CA GLU A 85 -24.36 12.73 7.55
C GLU A 85 -24.30 12.33 6.08
N ARG A 86 -25.43 12.42 5.37
CA ARG A 86 -25.48 12.13 3.93
C ARG A 86 -24.57 13.08 3.16
N GLU A 87 -24.56 14.36 3.53
CA GLU A 87 -23.68 15.35 2.91
C GLU A 87 -22.20 15.03 3.17
N LEU A 88 -21.85 14.58 4.37
CA LEU A 88 -20.49 14.16 4.69
C LEU A 88 -20.06 12.96 3.84
N TYR A 89 -20.95 11.97 3.69
CA TYR A 89 -20.65 10.83 2.83
C TYR A 89 -20.49 11.24 1.37
N ARG A 90 -21.30 12.19 0.92
CA ARG A 90 -21.18 12.72 -0.44
C ARG A 90 -19.80 13.36 -0.66
N GLN A 91 -19.34 14.15 0.28
CA GLN A 91 -18.03 14.78 0.25
C GLN A 91 -16.90 13.74 0.31
N TYR A 92 -17.06 12.73 1.15
CA TYR A 92 -16.08 11.65 1.24
C TYR A 92 -15.97 10.88 -0.08
N ARG A 93 -17.10 10.56 -0.70
CA ARG A 93 -17.11 9.88 -1.99
C ARG A 93 -16.45 10.73 -3.07
N GLU A 94 -16.62 12.04 -3.03
CA GLU A 94 -15.92 12.96 -3.94
C GLU A 94 -14.40 12.92 -3.69
N TYR A 95 -13.98 12.91 -2.43
CA TYR A 95 -12.58 12.71 -2.07
C TYR A 95 -12.02 11.44 -2.67
N LEU A 96 -12.76 10.33 -2.60
CA LEU A 96 -12.33 9.06 -3.19
C LEU A 96 -12.22 9.13 -4.71
N ARG A 97 -13.19 9.77 -5.36
CA ARG A 97 -13.19 9.90 -6.83
C ARG A 97 -12.00 10.72 -7.34
N THR A 98 -11.65 11.77 -6.62
CA THR A 98 -10.57 12.66 -7.02
C THR A 98 -9.21 12.24 -6.47
N TYR A 99 -9.16 11.20 -5.63
CA TYR A 99 -7.92 10.74 -5.01
C TYR A 99 -6.82 10.46 -6.03
N PRO A 100 -7.07 9.79 -7.16
CA PRO A 100 -6.02 9.54 -8.17
C PRO A 100 -5.53 10.78 -8.91
N GLU A 101 -6.11 11.95 -8.68
CA GLU A 101 -5.63 13.20 -9.25
C GLU A 101 -4.57 13.87 -8.39
N CYS A 102 -4.41 13.42 -7.14
CA CYS A 102 -3.42 13.97 -6.23
C CYS A 102 -2.01 13.48 -6.58
N GLN A 103 -1.02 14.32 -6.33
CA GLN A 103 0.38 13.94 -6.54
C GLN A 103 0.77 12.80 -5.60
N ASP A 104 1.47 11.79 -6.14
CA ASP A 104 1.97 10.64 -5.37
C ASP A 104 0.86 9.85 -4.66
N TRP A 105 -0.35 9.89 -5.19
CA TRP A 105 -1.51 9.23 -4.58
C TRP A 105 -1.31 7.72 -4.36
N TYR A 106 -0.52 7.07 -5.21
CA TYR A 106 -0.27 5.63 -5.15
C TYR A 106 0.66 5.23 -4.00
N LYS A 107 1.28 6.18 -3.31
CA LYS A 107 2.20 5.90 -2.20
C LYS A 107 1.50 5.55 -0.90
N ALA A 108 0.22 5.86 -0.80
CA ALA A 108 -0.58 5.57 0.38
C ALA A 108 -2.00 5.19 -0.04
N ASN A 109 -2.69 4.45 0.83
CA ASN A 109 -4.08 4.11 0.60
C ASN A 109 -4.98 5.30 0.95
N PRO A 110 -6.15 5.43 0.29
CA PRO A 110 -7.11 6.45 0.71
C PRO A 110 -7.55 6.23 2.15
N LYS A 111 -7.93 7.30 2.82
CA LYS A 111 -8.40 7.22 4.19
C LYS A 111 -9.78 6.59 4.24
N THR A 112 -10.06 5.85 5.32
CA THR A 112 -11.41 5.37 5.59
C THR A 112 -12.32 6.56 5.90
N TYR A 113 -13.64 6.32 5.88
CA TYR A 113 -14.59 7.39 6.18
C TYR A 113 -14.35 7.99 7.57
N ASP A 114 -14.12 7.15 8.56
CA ASP A 114 -13.89 7.62 9.94
C ASP A 114 -12.63 8.47 10.05
N GLU A 115 -11.55 8.06 9.42
CA GLU A 115 -10.30 8.81 9.39
C GLU A 115 -10.46 10.16 8.68
N TRP A 116 -11.12 10.15 7.52
CA TRP A 116 -11.36 11.35 6.75
C TRP A 116 -12.26 12.33 7.51
N LYS A 117 -13.32 11.82 8.13
CA LYS A 117 -14.26 12.63 8.90
C LYS A 117 -13.56 13.31 10.08
N SER A 118 -12.69 12.59 10.77
CA SER A 118 -11.91 13.14 11.88
C SER A 118 -11.05 14.32 11.45
N LEU A 119 -10.44 14.23 10.27
CA LEU A 119 -9.64 15.32 9.72
C LEU A 119 -10.47 16.55 9.37
N GLN A 120 -11.69 16.36 8.85
CA GLN A 120 -12.58 17.45 8.53
C GLN A 120 -13.00 18.20 9.81
N THR A 121 -13.33 17.48 10.88
CA THR A 121 -13.67 18.06 12.16
C THR A 121 -12.51 18.86 12.74
N THR A 122 -11.29 18.31 12.69
CA THR A 122 -10.08 18.99 13.17
C THR A 122 -9.83 20.27 12.38
N ASN A 123 -9.93 20.22 11.06
CA ASN A 123 -9.75 21.40 10.21
C ASN A 123 -10.78 22.47 10.50
N ASN A 124 -12.03 22.09 10.71
CA ASN A 124 -13.10 23.02 11.05
C ASN A 124 -12.86 23.68 12.42
N ASN A 125 -12.38 22.91 13.39
CA ASN A 125 -12.03 23.43 14.71
C ASN A 125 -10.86 24.40 14.62
N ASP A 126 -9.84 24.11 13.83
CA ASP A 126 -8.71 24.99 13.62
C ASP A 126 -9.15 26.32 13.00
N VAL A 127 -10.03 26.27 12.01
CA VAL A 127 -10.58 27.47 11.37
C VAL A 127 -11.40 28.29 12.37
N SER A 128 -12.15 27.64 13.22
CA SER A 128 -13.02 28.34 14.21
C SER A 128 -12.22 28.99 15.32
N LEU A 129 -10.98 28.56 15.57
CA LEU A 129 -10.10 29.13 16.57
C LEU A 129 -9.37 30.40 16.09
N GLU A 130 -9.35 30.60 14.80
CA GLU A 130 -8.76 31.81 14.20
C GLU A 130 -9.77 32.91 14.08
#